data_a7f7f32abf5b41ab0e0d55c0c68307c8
#
_entry.id   a7f7f32abf5b41ab0e0d55c0c68307c8
#
_cell.length_a   1.000
_cell.length_b   1.000
_cell.length_c   1.000
_cell.angle_alpha   90.00
_cell.angle_beta   90.00
_cell.angle_gamma   90.00
#
_symmetry.space_group_name_H-M   'P 1'
#
loop_
_entity.id
_entity.type
_entity.pdbx_description
1 polymer ?
#
loop_
_entity_poly.entity_id
_entity_poly.type
_entity_poly.pdbx_seq_one_letter_code
_entity_poly.pdbx_strand_id
1 'polypeptide(L)'
;MATLSVQAVRPPPLTSTSDPPLFDGTTRLYISYSCPYAQRVWITRNYKRLQDKIKLVPIDLQDRPAWYKEKVYPENKVPSLEHNGKVLGESLDLIKYVDANFEGTPLFPGDPAKKEFGEQLLSHVDTFNNDASSSLKGGVVQQASSAFDYLENALGKFDDGPFFLGQFSLVDIAYIPFVERFQPVSVDVFKHDITEGRPKLATWIEEVNKIDAYTETKLEPQEIVDRFKKRYLYQQ
;
A
#
# COMPACT_ATOMS: atom_id res chain seq x y z
N MET A 1 -7.80 15.39 26.98
CA MET A 1 -7.71 16.43 25.93
C MET A 1 -7.68 15.69 24.60
N ALA A 2 -8.73 15.80 23.79
CA ALA A 2 -8.76 15.18 22.48
C ALA A 2 -7.82 15.96 21.56
N THR A 3 -6.74 15.35 21.13
CA THR A 3 -5.91 15.85 20.05
C THR A 3 -6.74 15.76 18.77
N LEU A 4 -7.21 16.92 18.30
CA LEU A 4 -7.74 17.04 16.95
C LEU A 4 -6.59 16.68 15.99
N SER A 5 -6.66 15.49 15.40
CA SER A 5 -5.80 15.15 14.27
C SER A 5 -6.16 16.11 13.14
N VAL A 6 -5.28 17.06 12.85
CA VAL A 6 -5.38 17.88 11.65
C VAL A 6 -5.16 16.89 10.50
N GLN A 7 -6.24 16.46 9.89
CA GLN A 7 -6.19 15.65 8.67
C GLN A 7 -5.37 16.47 7.66
N ALA A 8 -4.18 16.00 7.33
CA ALA A 8 -3.31 16.69 6.38
C ALA A 8 -4.08 16.83 5.07
N VAL A 9 -4.32 18.06 4.63
CA VAL A 9 -5.06 18.34 3.40
C VAL A 9 -4.30 17.67 2.25
N ARG A 10 -4.91 16.68 1.62
CA ARG A 10 -4.33 15.98 0.47
C ARG A 10 -4.25 16.97 -0.70
N PRO A 11 -3.07 17.18 -1.32
CA PRO A 11 -2.99 18.02 -2.50
C PRO A 11 -3.83 17.45 -3.65
N PRO A 12 -4.42 18.30 -4.51
CA PRO A 12 -5.19 17.81 -5.64
C PRO A 12 -4.28 17.04 -6.62
N PRO A 13 -4.81 15.98 -7.28
CA PRO A 13 -4.06 15.26 -8.30
C PRO A 13 -3.70 16.16 -9.49
N LEU A 14 -2.47 15.99 -9.99
CA LEU A 14 -2.02 16.66 -11.21
C LEU A 14 -2.62 15.98 -12.44
N THR A 15 -3.07 16.80 -13.37
CA THR A 15 -3.73 16.42 -14.63
C THR A 15 -2.88 16.75 -15.84
N SER A 16 -3.38 16.46 -17.04
CA SER A 16 -2.72 16.78 -18.32
C SER A 16 -2.38 18.26 -18.51
N THR A 17 -3.10 19.15 -17.81
CA THR A 17 -2.87 20.61 -17.87
C THR A 17 -1.89 21.12 -16.82
N SER A 18 -1.41 20.27 -15.89
CA SER A 18 -0.49 20.67 -14.84
C SER A 18 0.95 20.76 -15.35
N ASP A 19 1.69 21.76 -14.90
CA ASP A 19 3.11 21.97 -15.24
C ASP A 19 3.94 22.25 -13.98
N PRO A 20 4.25 21.20 -13.18
CA PRO A 20 5.02 21.37 -11.95
C PRO A 20 6.51 21.51 -12.25
N PRO A 21 7.31 22.11 -11.34
CA PRO A 21 8.75 22.07 -11.45
C PRO A 21 9.26 20.62 -11.32
N LEU A 22 10.24 20.25 -12.15
CA LEU A 22 10.86 18.94 -12.20
C LEU A 22 12.38 19.07 -11.98
N PHE A 23 12.99 18.10 -11.31
CA PHE A 23 14.44 17.99 -11.13
C PHE A 23 15.13 19.24 -10.55
N ASP A 24 14.43 19.95 -9.67
CA ASP A 24 14.93 21.16 -8.99
C ASP A 24 15.65 20.87 -7.67
N GLY A 25 16.03 19.62 -7.42
CA GLY A 25 16.65 19.14 -6.17
C GLY A 25 15.64 18.69 -5.11
N THR A 26 14.35 18.94 -5.30
CA THR A 26 13.32 18.45 -4.38
C THR A 26 13.12 16.94 -4.57
N THR A 27 13.11 16.19 -3.46
CA THR A 27 12.70 14.77 -3.48
C THR A 27 11.18 14.69 -3.60
N ARG A 28 10.69 13.98 -4.62
CA ARG A 28 9.26 13.83 -4.93
C ARG A 28 8.86 12.37 -5.01
N LEU A 29 7.77 12.06 -4.33
CA LEU A 29 7.10 10.77 -4.46
C LEU A 29 5.83 10.96 -5.30
N TYR A 30 5.86 10.44 -6.51
CA TYR A 30 4.73 10.43 -7.43
C TYR A 30 3.82 9.25 -7.10
N ILE A 31 2.55 9.53 -6.81
CA ILE A 31 1.55 8.55 -6.43
C ILE A 31 0.23 8.73 -7.18
N SER A 32 -0.69 7.80 -6.99
CA SER A 32 -2.13 8.05 -7.12
C SER A 32 -2.81 7.55 -5.86
N TYR A 33 -3.74 8.32 -5.33
CA TYR A 33 -4.46 7.98 -4.10
C TYR A 33 -5.19 6.63 -4.17
N SER A 34 -5.58 6.21 -5.37
CA SER A 34 -6.27 4.94 -5.56
C SER A 34 -5.35 3.74 -5.79
N CYS A 35 -4.04 3.95 -5.99
CA CYS A 35 -3.10 2.89 -6.34
C CYS A 35 -2.56 2.18 -5.08
N PRO A 36 -2.79 0.86 -4.91
CA PRO A 36 -2.28 0.11 -3.75
C PRO A 36 -0.76 0.04 -3.70
N TYR A 37 -0.11 -0.02 -4.85
CA TYR A 37 1.34 -0.02 -4.94
C TYR A 37 1.94 1.32 -4.49
N ALA A 38 1.33 2.44 -4.88
CA ALA A 38 1.75 3.76 -4.44
C ALA A 38 1.49 3.98 -2.94
N GLN A 39 0.41 3.42 -2.42
CA GLN A 39 0.07 3.50 -1.00
C GLN A 39 1.16 2.89 -0.11
N ARG A 40 1.84 1.82 -0.54
CA ARG A 40 3.00 1.26 0.19
C ARG A 40 4.05 2.31 0.51
N VAL A 41 4.50 3.04 -0.50
CA VAL A 41 5.57 4.05 -0.34
C VAL A 41 5.06 5.27 0.41
N TRP A 42 3.79 5.62 0.23
CA TRP A 42 3.15 6.70 0.98
C TRP A 42 3.06 6.38 2.48
N ILE A 43 2.65 5.16 2.86
CA ILE A 43 2.66 4.70 4.26
C ILE A 43 4.08 4.76 4.83
N THR A 44 5.08 4.24 4.09
CA THR A 44 6.49 4.25 4.50
C THR A 44 6.99 5.67 4.78
N ARG A 45 6.71 6.61 3.87
CA ARG A 45 7.02 8.04 4.02
C ARG A 45 6.40 8.61 5.29
N ASN A 46 5.11 8.36 5.51
CA ASN A 46 4.38 8.89 6.66
C ASN A 46 4.88 8.28 7.98
N TYR A 47 5.11 6.96 8.01
CA TYR A 47 5.58 6.26 9.22
C TYR A 47 6.98 6.74 9.66
N LYS A 48 7.86 6.98 8.71
CA LYS A 48 9.19 7.55 8.98
C LYS A 48 9.17 9.07 9.20
N ARG A 49 8.00 9.72 9.16
CA ARG A 49 7.81 11.17 9.34
C ARG A 49 8.63 12.01 8.36
N LEU A 50 8.60 11.62 7.08
CA LEU A 50 9.38 12.25 6.01
C LEU A 50 8.56 13.28 5.19
N GLN A 51 7.46 13.82 5.73
CA GLN A 51 6.56 14.73 5.02
C GLN A 51 7.27 15.99 4.53
N ASP A 52 8.21 16.50 5.31
CA ASP A 52 9.01 17.68 4.97
C ASP A 52 10.20 17.38 4.03
N LYS A 53 10.62 16.11 3.95
CA LYS A 53 11.77 15.66 3.13
C LYS A 53 11.37 15.11 1.79
N ILE A 54 10.20 14.47 1.70
CA ILE A 54 9.68 13.85 0.49
C ILE A 54 8.33 14.48 0.15
N LYS A 55 8.29 15.32 -0.86
CA LYS A 55 7.06 15.95 -1.34
C LYS A 55 6.16 14.93 -2.01
N LEU A 56 4.90 14.85 -1.58
CA LEU A 56 3.90 14.01 -2.20
C LEU A 56 3.34 14.68 -3.46
N VAL A 57 3.37 13.98 -4.59
CA VAL A 57 2.89 14.48 -5.89
C VAL A 57 1.86 13.48 -6.45
N PRO A 58 0.56 13.71 -6.21
CA PRO A 58 -0.47 12.83 -6.74
C PRO A 58 -0.70 13.08 -8.23
N ILE A 59 -0.85 11.98 -8.99
CA ILE A 59 -1.13 11.97 -10.42
C ILE A 59 -2.54 11.43 -10.65
N ASP A 60 -3.34 12.10 -11.47
CA ASP A 60 -4.58 11.54 -11.97
C ASP A 60 -4.29 10.46 -13.01
N LEU A 61 -4.65 9.21 -12.71
CA LEU A 61 -4.41 8.10 -13.62
C LEU A 61 -5.39 8.05 -14.79
N GLN A 62 -6.50 8.80 -14.74
CA GLN A 62 -7.47 8.91 -15.83
C GLN A 62 -7.13 10.07 -16.78
N ASP A 63 -6.46 11.11 -16.27
CA ASP A 63 -5.98 12.26 -17.03
C ASP A 63 -4.49 12.49 -16.79
N ARG A 64 -3.67 11.52 -17.17
CA ARG A 64 -2.23 11.52 -16.89
C ARG A 64 -1.51 12.62 -17.64
N PRO A 65 -0.65 13.41 -16.95
CA PRO A 65 0.20 14.39 -17.61
C PRO A 65 1.21 13.72 -18.55
N ALA A 66 1.30 14.19 -19.78
CA ALA A 66 2.28 13.67 -20.76
C ALA A 66 3.73 13.82 -20.27
N TRP A 67 4.02 14.96 -19.60
CA TRP A 67 5.36 15.24 -19.05
C TRP A 67 5.83 14.19 -18.05
N TYR A 68 4.90 13.50 -17.35
CA TYR A 68 5.28 12.48 -16.39
C TYR A 68 5.98 11.31 -17.08
N LYS A 69 5.40 10.80 -18.18
CA LYS A 69 6.02 9.75 -19.01
C LYS A 69 7.28 10.24 -19.72
N GLU A 70 7.22 11.44 -20.30
CA GLU A 70 8.27 11.96 -21.19
C GLU A 70 9.52 12.40 -20.44
N LYS A 71 9.35 12.97 -19.24
CA LYS A 71 10.42 13.65 -18.50
C LYS A 71 10.77 13.02 -17.16
N VAL A 72 9.84 12.31 -16.52
CA VAL A 72 10.04 11.78 -15.15
C VAL A 72 10.23 10.28 -15.17
N TYR A 73 9.20 9.53 -15.58
CA TYR A 73 9.24 8.06 -15.51
C TYR A 73 8.65 7.42 -16.78
N PRO A 74 9.52 6.97 -17.70
CA PRO A 74 9.10 6.43 -19.01
C PRO A 74 8.13 5.25 -18.93
N GLU A 75 8.20 4.45 -17.86
CA GLU A 75 7.27 3.35 -17.59
C GLU A 75 5.83 3.83 -17.35
N ASN A 76 5.65 5.12 -17.06
CA ASN A 76 4.36 5.76 -16.83
C ASN A 76 3.52 5.06 -15.73
N LYS A 77 4.19 4.53 -14.72
CA LYS A 77 3.58 3.87 -13.56
C LYS A 77 3.76 4.72 -12.30
N VAL A 78 2.91 4.48 -11.33
CA VAL A 78 3.08 4.97 -9.95
C VAL A 78 3.13 3.76 -9.01
N PRO A 79 3.94 3.80 -7.92
CA PRO A 79 4.77 4.92 -7.47
C PRO A 79 6.06 5.10 -8.28
N SER A 80 6.58 6.32 -8.27
CA SER A 80 7.99 6.57 -8.57
C SER A 80 8.56 7.63 -7.62
N LEU A 81 9.85 7.55 -7.33
CA LEU A 81 10.56 8.45 -6.43
C LEU A 81 11.66 9.20 -7.19
N GLU A 82 11.53 10.52 -7.28
CA GLU A 82 12.59 11.44 -7.73
C GLU A 82 13.47 11.79 -6.54
N HIS A 83 14.74 11.37 -6.58
CA HIS A 83 15.70 11.63 -5.53
C HIS A 83 17.11 11.76 -6.11
N ASN A 84 17.81 12.85 -5.75
CA ASN A 84 19.18 13.13 -6.21
C ASN A 84 19.35 13.08 -7.75
N GLY A 85 18.40 13.65 -8.49
CA GLY A 85 18.43 13.71 -9.96
C GLY A 85 18.15 12.37 -10.65
N LYS A 86 17.72 11.35 -9.91
CA LYS A 86 17.33 10.04 -10.44
C LYS A 86 15.86 9.76 -10.13
N VAL A 87 15.24 8.94 -10.97
CA VAL A 87 13.90 8.42 -10.70
C VAL A 87 13.97 6.91 -10.54
N LEU A 88 13.42 6.43 -9.43
CA LEU A 88 13.32 5.03 -9.06
C LEU A 88 11.85 4.60 -9.10
N GLY A 89 11.58 3.36 -9.51
CA GLY A 89 10.26 2.76 -9.51
C GLY A 89 10.22 1.47 -8.69
N GLU A 90 9.18 0.67 -8.91
CA GLU A 90 8.87 -0.59 -8.23
C GLU A 90 8.64 -0.44 -6.71
N SER A 91 7.39 -0.65 -6.29
CA SER A 91 6.94 -0.26 -4.94
C SER A 91 7.66 -1.00 -3.81
N LEU A 92 8.01 -2.28 -3.99
CA LEU A 92 8.74 -3.06 -2.97
C LEU A 92 10.19 -2.57 -2.85
N ASP A 93 10.83 -2.23 -3.96
CA ASP A 93 12.18 -1.67 -3.96
C ASP A 93 12.16 -0.27 -3.35
N LEU A 94 11.12 0.54 -3.63
CA LEU A 94 10.98 1.88 -3.08
C LEU A 94 10.78 1.89 -1.57
N ILE A 95 9.99 0.98 -0.99
CA ILE A 95 9.84 0.94 0.48
C ILE A 95 11.15 0.56 1.16
N LYS A 96 11.92 -0.38 0.60
CA LYS A 96 13.27 -0.73 1.07
C LYS A 96 14.25 0.42 0.90
N TYR A 97 14.20 1.10 -0.25
CA TYR A 97 15.04 2.26 -0.53
C TYR A 97 14.79 3.41 0.46
N VAL A 98 13.53 3.75 0.71
CA VAL A 98 13.17 4.80 1.66
C VAL A 98 13.59 4.41 3.07
N ASP A 99 13.41 3.15 3.47
CA ASP A 99 13.84 2.69 4.78
C ASP A 99 15.35 2.79 4.99
N ALA A 100 16.14 2.45 3.96
CA ALA A 100 17.59 2.42 4.03
C ALA A 100 18.27 3.80 3.86
N ASN A 101 17.66 4.73 3.11
CA ASN A 101 18.31 6.00 2.72
C ASN A 101 17.78 7.24 3.44
N PHE A 102 16.72 7.12 4.21
CA PHE A 102 16.15 8.23 4.98
C PHE A 102 16.12 7.89 6.46
N GLU A 103 16.25 8.92 7.28
CA GLU A 103 16.17 8.83 8.74
C GLU A 103 14.78 8.34 9.20
N GLY A 104 14.70 7.99 10.48
CA GLY A 104 13.48 7.57 11.14
C GLY A 104 13.55 6.10 11.60
N THR A 105 12.45 5.65 12.20
CA THR A 105 12.37 4.28 12.75
C THR A 105 12.61 3.24 11.66
N PRO A 106 13.57 2.30 11.84
CA PRO A 106 13.76 1.20 10.91
C PRO A 106 12.49 0.35 10.81
N LEU A 107 12.14 0.00 9.58
CA LEU A 107 10.94 -0.80 9.27
C LEU A 107 11.26 -2.27 8.96
N PHE A 108 12.54 -2.64 9.02
CA PHE A 108 12.96 -4.02 8.85
C PHE A 108 13.78 -4.47 10.07
N PRO A 109 13.47 -5.62 10.69
CA PRO A 109 14.12 -6.04 11.93
C PRO A 109 15.57 -6.40 11.72
N GLY A 110 16.40 -6.20 12.77
CA GLY A 110 17.78 -6.65 12.80
C GLY A 110 17.94 -8.13 13.11
N ASP A 111 16.91 -8.80 13.64
CA ASP A 111 16.93 -10.22 13.93
C ASP A 111 17.02 -11.05 12.64
N PRO A 112 18.01 -11.97 12.50
CA PRO A 112 18.24 -12.72 11.27
C PRO A 112 17.06 -13.61 10.86
N ALA A 113 16.37 -14.26 11.81
CA ALA A 113 15.26 -15.16 11.51
C ALA A 113 14.04 -14.36 11.03
N LYS A 114 13.75 -13.21 11.66
CA LYS A 114 12.69 -12.30 11.23
C LYS A 114 13.02 -11.67 9.87
N LYS A 115 14.28 -11.33 9.64
CA LYS A 115 14.71 -10.78 8.36
C LYS A 115 14.53 -11.78 7.23
N GLU A 116 14.98 -13.02 7.41
CA GLU A 116 14.81 -14.08 6.41
C GLU A 116 13.33 -14.33 6.09
N PHE A 117 12.51 -14.46 7.13
CA PHE A 117 11.07 -14.66 6.97
C PHE A 117 10.38 -13.45 6.31
N GLY A 118 10.79 -12.24 6.67
CA GLY A 118 10.29 -11.01 6.04
C GLY A 118 10.59 -10.96 4.54
N GLU A 119 11.79 -11.34 4.11
CA GLU A 119 12.13 -11.41 2.68
C GLU A 119 11.32 -12.48 1.94
N GLN A 120 11.04 -13.63 2.58
CA GLN A 120 10.15 -14.65 2.03
C GLN A 120 8.74 -14.09 1.82
N LEU A 121 8.19 -13.37 2.81
CA LEU A 121 6.87 -12.74 2.70
C LEU A 121 6.84 -11.66 1.62
N LEU A 122 7.86 -10.80 1.54
CA LEU A 122 7.95 -9.77 0.49
C LEU A 122 8.01 -10.38 -0.92
N SER A 123 8.71 -11.51 -1.09
CA SER A 123 8.76 -12.22 -2.37
C SER A 123 7.43 -12.88 -2.75
N HIS A 124 6.59 -13.23 -1.77
CA HIS A 124 5.29 -13.88 -1.99
C HIS A 124 4.13 -12.92 -2.23
N VAL A 125 4.30 -11.62 -1.95
CA VAL A 125 3.18 -10.67 -1.94
C VAL A 125 2.46 -10.55 -3.29
N ASP A 126 3.17 -10.68 -4.41
CA ASP A 126 2.55 -10.63 -5.73
C ASP A 126 1.74 -11.91 -6.03
N THR A 127 2.21 -13.07 -5.58
CA THR A 127 1.44 -14.32 -5.64
C THR A 127 0.15 -14.18 -4.84
N PHE A 128 0.24 -13.75 -3.58
CA PHE A 128 -0.94 -13.47 -2.75
C PHE A 128 -1.94 -12.54 -3.46
N ASN A 129 -1.46 -11.42 -3.98
CA ASN A 129 -2.31 -10.44 -4.64
C ASN A 129 -2.98 -11.00 -5.90
N ASN A 130 -2.26 -11.78 -6.69
CA ASN A 130 -2.79 -12.40 -7.90
C ASN A 130 -3.84 -13.45 -7.57
N ASP A 131 -3.59 -14.31 -6.58
CA ASP A 131 -4.52 -15.37 -6.17
C ASP A 131 -5.82 -14.79 -5.61
N ALA A 132 -5.73 -13.85 -4.65
CA ALA A 132 -6.88 -13.18 -4.08
C ALA A 132 -7.67 -12.38 -5.14
N SER A 133 -6.98 -11.61 -5.97
CA SER A 133 -7.59 -10.77 -7.01
C SER A 133 -8.27 -11.59 -8.10
N SER A 134 -7.63 -12.66 -8.58
CA SER A 134 -8.17 -13.53 -9.65
C SER A 134 -9.40 -14.28 -9.17
N SER A 135 -9.35 -14.76 -7.93
CA SER A 135 -10.46 -15.50 -7.32
C SER A 135 -11.68 -14.61 -7.12
N LEU A 136 -11.50 -13.37 -6.62
CA LEU A 136 -12.60 -12.43 -6.47
C LEU A 136 -13.18 -11.98 -7.83
N LYS A 137 -12.35 -11.72 -8.83
CA LYS A 137 -12.81 -11.37 -10.19
C LYS A 137 -13.58 -12.53 -10.85
N GLY A 138 -13.17 -13.76 -10.60
CA GLY A 138 -13.83 -14.97 -11.07
C GLY A 138 -15.07 -15.38 -10.27
N GLY A 139 -15.38 -14.69 -9.17
CA GLY A 139 -16.48 -15.05 -8.26
C GLY A 139 -16.21 -16.32 -7.44
N VAL A 140 -14.98 -16.81 -7.39
CA VAL A 140 -14.60 -18.06 -6.71
C VAL A 140 -14.00 -17.75 -5.34
N VAL A 141 -14.85 -17.34 -4.41
CA VAL A 141 -14.46 -16.87 -3.07
C VAL A 141 -13.66 -17.91 -2.27
N GLN A 142 -13.97 -19.19 -2.44
CA GLN A 142 -13.24 -20.26 -1.75
C GLN A 142 -11.76 -20.37 -2.17
N GLN A 143 -11.41 -20.01 -3.39
CA GLN A 143 -10.01 -19.96 -3.81
C GLN A 143 -9.28 -18.75 -3.22
N ALA A 144 -9.98 -17.63 -2.99
CA ALA A 144 -9.42 -16.50 -2.27
C ALA A 144 -9.12 -16.85 -0.80
N SER A 145 -9.87 -17.77 -0.20
CA SER A 145 -9.67 -18.21 1.19
C SER A 145 -8.27 -18.74 1.44
N SER A 146 -7.69 -19.50 0.52
CA SER A 146 -6.32 -20.05 0.68
C SER A 146 -5.24 -18.96 0.77
N ALA A 147 -5.42 -17.83 0.07
CA ALA A 147 -4.52 -16.70 0.16
C ALA A 147 -4.60 -16.05 1.56
N PHE A 148 -5.80 -15.93 2.12
CA PHE A 148 -5.97 -15.40 3.49
C PHE A 148 -5.53 -16.39 4.57
N ASP A 149 -5.68 -17.71 4.36
CA ASP A 149 -5.11 -18.75 5.24
C ASP A 149 -3.58 -18.67 5.30
N TYR A 150 -2.94 -18.34 4.18
CA TYR A 150 -1.51 -18.08 4.17
C TYR A 150 -1.12 -16.91 5.09
N LEU A 151 -1.87 -15.80 5.07
CA LEU A 151 -1.62 -14.65 5.95
C LEU A 151 -1.84 -15.02 7.42
N GLU A 152 -2.93 -15.75 7.74
CA GLU A 152 -3.23 -16.22 9.09
C GLU A 152 -2.07 -17.07 9.65
N ASN A 153 -1.55 -18.01 8.85
CA ASN A 153 -0.43 -18.85 9.22
C ASN A 153 0.87 -18.04 9.39
N ALA A 154 1.13 -17.10 8.49
CA ALA A 154 2.31 -16.25 8.52
C ALA A 154 2.34 -15.35 9.77
N LEU A 155 1.18 -14.81 10.17
CA LEU A 155 1.00 -14.03 11.40
C LEU A 155 1.20 -14.87 12.67
N GLY A 156 1.15 -16.19 12.57
CA GLY A 156 1.44 -17.10 13.67
C GLY A 156 2.90 -17.54 13.79
N LYS A 157 3.79 -17.00 12.96
CA LYS A 157 5.21 -17.43 12.97
C LYS A 157 5.98 -16.99 14.22
N PHE A 158 5.68 -15.80 14.72
CA PHE A 158 6.28 -15.22 15.92
C PHE A 158 5.20 -14.85 16.93
N ASP A 159 5.48 -14.98 18.23
CA ASP A 159 4.52 -14.77 19.31
C ASP A 159 4.70 -13.42 20.02
N ASP A 160 5.54 -12.53 19.49
CA ASP A 160 5.95 -11.28 20.14
C ASP A 160 5.20 -10.03 19.61
N GLY A 161 4.06 -10.21 19.01
CA GLY A 161 3.21 -9.10 18.60
C GLY A 161 2.21 -9.45 17.48
N PRO A 162 1.32 -8.51 17.15
CA PRO A 162 0.23 -8.77 16.21
C PRO A 162 0.63 -8.62 14.74
N PHE A 163 1.86 -8.18 14.46
CA PHE A 163 2.37 -7.95 13.11
C PHE A 163 3.19 -9.13 12.61
N PHE A 164 3.39 -9.25 11.30
CA PHE A 164 4.11 -10.39 10.68
C PHE A 164 5.49 -10.67 11.29
N LEU A 165 6.20 -9.63 11.71
CA LEU A 165 7.53 -9.74 12.32
C LEU A 165 7.53 -9.28 13.80
N GLY A 166 6.37 -9.33 14.47
CA GLY A 166 6.19 -8.88 15.84
C GLY A 166 5.93 -7.38 15.95
N GLN A 167 6.64 -6.56 15.19
CA GLN A 167 6.47 -5.11 15.11
C GLN A 167 6.05 -4.70 13.70
N PHE A 168 5.36 -3.54 13.59
CA PHE A 168 4.99 -2.99 12.29
C PHE A 168 6.22 -2.77 11.41
N SER A 169 6.17 -3.31 10.20
CA SER A 169 7.33 -3.48 9.33
C SER A 169 7.01 -3.25 7.85
N LEU A 170 8.02 -3.34 6.98
CA LEU A 170 7.85 -3.32 5.52
C LEU A 170 6.92 -4.44 5.03
N VAL A 171 6.85 -5.56 5.76
CA VAL A 171 5.95 -6.67 5.39
C VAL A 171 4.50 -6.26 5.57
N ASP A 172 4.14 -5.66 6.70
CA ASP A 172 2.79 -5.16 6.94
C ASP A 172 2.40 -4.11 5.90
N ILE A 173 3.32 -3.20 5.59
CA ILE A 173 3.15 -2.18 4.54
C ILE A 173 2.94 -2.80 3.15
N ALA A 174 3.61 -3.92 2.86
CA ALA A 174 3.50 -4.58 1.57
C ALA A 174 2.12 -5.22 1.34
N TYR A 175 1.49 -5.75 2.38
CA TYR A 175 0.23 -6.48 2.30
C TYR A 175 -1.01 -5.63 2.52
N ILE A 176 -1.00 -4.69 3.49
CA ILE A 176 -2.21 -4.00 3.93
C ILE A 176 -2.95 -3.24 2.82
N PRO A 177 -2.32 -2.58 1.82
CA PRO A 177 -3.05 -1.90 0.76
C PRO A 177 -3.96 -2.82 -0.07
N PHE A 178 -3.61 -4.09 -0.18
CA PHE A 178 -4.40 -5.09 -0.90
C PHE A 178 -5.50 -5.67 -0.03
N VAL A 179 -5.19 -6.03 1.22
CA VAL A 179 -6.19 -6.49 2.18
C VAL A 179 -7.27 -5.43 2.40
N GLU A 180 -6.90 -4.13 2.49
CA GLU A 180 -7.82 -3.00 2.54
C GLU A 180 -8.84 -3.02 1.40
N ARG A 181 -8.41 -3.44 0.21
CA ARG A 181 -9.29 -3.48 -0.97
C ARG A 181 -10.10 -4.76 -1.05
N PHE A 182 -9.54 -5.87 -0.66
CA PHE A 182 -10.23 -7.16 -0.71
C PHE A 182 -11.33 -7.28 0.35
N GLN A 183 -11.11 -6.79 1.56
CA GLN A 183 -12.04 -6.93 2.67
C GLN A 183 -13.45 -6.36 2.36
N PRO A 184 -13.63 -5.08 2.01
CA PRO A 184 -14.96 -4.53 1.73
C PRO A 184 -15.63 -5.16 0.50
N VAL A 185 -14.84 -5.52 -0.53
CA VAL A 185 -15.38 -6.20 -1.71
C VAL A 185 -15.87 -7.60 -1.36
N SER A 186 -15.12 -8.36 -0.58
CA SER A 186 -15.52 -9.69 -0.14
C SER A 186 -16.81 -9.65 0.68
N VAL A 187 -16.93 -8.71 1.60
CA VAL A 187 -18.13 -8.57 2.45
C VAL A 187 -19.33 -8.07 1.66
N ASP A 188 -19.18 -6.97 0.89
CA ASP A 188 -20.32 -6.34 0.22
C ASP A 188 -20.80 -7.14 -1.01
N VAL A 189 -19.88 -7.57 -1.87
CA VAL A 189 -20.21 -8.23 -3.14
C VAL A 189 -20.45 -9.72 -2.97
N PHE A 190 -19.58 -10.40 -2.21
CA PHE A 190 -19.57 -11.85 -2.12
C PHE A 190 -20.15 -12.40 -0.81
N LYS A 191 -20.54 -11.52 0.13
CA LYS A 191 -21.08 -11.90 1.46
C LYS A 191 -20.16 -12.84 2.23
N HIS A 192 -18.86 -12.64 2.07
CA HIS A 192 -17.81 -13.45 2.68
C HIS A 192 -16.87 -12.58 3.52
N ASP A 193 -16.72 -12.91 4.79
CA ASP A 193 -15.77 -12.24 5.67
C ASP A 193 -14.39 -12.94 5.57
N ILE A 194 -13.37 -12.22 5.11
CA ILE A 194 -12.02 -12.75 5.00
C ILE A 194 -11.38 -13.11 6.34
N THR A 195 -11.95 -12.61 7.45
CA THR A 195 -11.46 -12.87 8.81
C THR A 195 -12.16 -14.06 9.47
N GLU A 196 -13.20 -14.62 8.86
CA GLU A 196 -13.90 -15.77 9.41
C GLU A 196 -12.97 -16.98 9.56
N GLY A 197 -12.82 -17.48 10.80
CA GLY A 197 -11.87 -18.55 11.11
C GLY A 197 -10.39 -18.12 11.17
N ARG A 198 -10.07 -16.79 11.05
CA ARG A 198 -8.73 -16.24 11.01
C ARG A 198 -8.53 -15.15 12.08
N PRO A 199 -8.42 -15.54 13.34
CA PRO A 199 -8.35 -14.58 14.46
C PRO A 199 -7.07 -13.71 14.42
N LYS A 200 -5.95 -14.23 13.94
CA LYS A 200 -4.71 -13.44 13.82
C LYS A 200 -4.80 -12.40 12.71
N LEU A 201 -5.39 -12.75 11.58
CA LEU A 201 -5.68 -11.81 10.50
C LEU A 201 -6.63 -10.70 10.96
N ALA A 202 -7.68 -11.05 11.73
CA ALA A 202 -8.61 -10.08 12.30
C ALA A 202 -7.88 -9.11 13.24
N THR A 203 -7.07 -9.63 14.17
CA THR A 203 -6.26 -8.83 15.09
C THR A 203 -5.27 -7.95 14.34
N TRP A 204 -4.58 -8.48 13.33
CA TRP A 204 -3.63 -7.71 12.52
C TRP A 204 -4.32 -6.53 11.81
N ILE A 205 -5.48 -6.77 11.19
CA ILE A 205 -6.26 -5.69 10.55
C ILE A 205 -6.65 -4.62 11.57
N GLU A 206 -7.08 -5.02 12.77
CA GLU A 206 -7.43 -4.08 13.86
C GLU A 206 -6.20 -3.24 14.27
N GLU A 207 -5.05 -3.88 14.49
CA GLU A 207 -3.84 -3.19 14.95
C GLU A 207 -3.23 -2.27 13.89
N VAL A 208 -3.24 -2.68 12.61
CA VAL A 208 -2.80 -1.80 11.52
C VAL A 208 -3.71 -0.57 11.42
N ASN A 209 -5.01 -0.69 11.68
CA ASN A 209 -5.93 0.44 11.71
C ASN A 209 -5.69 1.44 12.87
N LYS A 210 -4.80 1.15 13.80
CA LYS A 210 -4.33 2.09 14.83
C LYS A 210 -3.07 2.87 14.41
N ILE A 211 -2.50 2.55 13.25
CA ILE A 211 -1.30 3.22 12.72
C ILE A 211 -1.72 4.44 11.89
N ASP A 212 -1.51 5.64 12.42
CA ASP A 212 -1.89 6.90 11.76
C ASP A 212 -1.31 7.01 10.35
N ALA A 213 -0.04 6.62 10.18
CA ALA A 213 0.65 6.63 8.90
C ALA A 213 -0.06 5.82 7.80
N TYR A 214 -0.80 4.78 8.18
CA TYR A 214 -1.65 4.00 7.29
C TYR A 214 -3.04 4.63 7.14
N THR A 215 -3.70 4.97 8.26
CA THR A 215 -5.09 5.46 8.23
C THR A 215 -5.25 6.74 7.44
N GLU A 216 -4.24 7.62 7.44
CA GLU A 216 -4.19 8.82 6.60
C GLU A 216 -4.18 8.53 5.10
N THR A 217 -3.83 7.30 4.70
CA THR A 217 -3.73 6.91 3.28
C THR A 217 -4.92 6.11 2.77
N LYS A 218 -5.82 5.69 3.65
CA LYS A 218 -6.96 4.82 3.33
C LYS A 218 -7.92 5.44 2.32
N LEU A 219 -8.55 4.56 1.55
CA LEU A 219 -9.74 4.86 0.78
C LEU A 219 -11.00 4.57 1.62
N GLU A 220 -12.09 5.26 1.30
CA GLU A 220 -13.39 4.91 1.85
C GLU A 220 -13.84 3.52 1.35
N PRO A 221 -14.31 2.64 2.22
CA PRO A 221 -14.72 1.28 1.83
C PRO A 221 -15.74 1.25 0.70
N GLN A 222 -16.72 2.17 0.72
CA GLN A 222 -17.73 2.27 -0.33
C GLN A 222 -17.12 2.65 -1.68
N GLU A 223 -16.13 3.54 -1.71
CA GLU A 223 -15.42 3.89 -2.94
C GLU A 223 -14.71 2.68 -3.56
N ILE A 224 -14.11 1.84 -2.71
CA ILE A 224 -13.45 0.60 -3.17
C ILE A 224 -14.47 -0.34 -3.82
N VAL A 225 -15.61 -0.56 -3.17
CA VAL A 225 -16.70 -1.42 -3.66
C VAL A 225 -17.26 -0.89 -4.98
N ASP A 226 -17.56 0.40 -5.06
CA ASP A 226 -18.12 1.02 -6.27
C ASP A 226 -17.17 0.93 -7.47
N ARG A 227 -15.86 1.14 -7.23
CA ARG A 227 -14.82 0.96 -8.26
C ARG A 227 -14.74 -0.47 -8.75
N PHE A 228 -14.83 -1.45 -7.84
CA PHE A 228 -14.85 -2.87 -8.19
C PHE A 228 -16.07 -3.22 -9.03
N LYS A 229 -17.27 -2.85 -8.57
CA LYS A 229 -18.54 -3.08 -9.29
C LYS A 229 -18.51 -2.47 -10.69
N LYS A 230 -18.10 -1.21 -10.80
CA LYS A 230 -17.97 -0.50 -12.08
C LYS A 230 -17.02 -1.22 -13.05
N ARG A 231 -15.91 -1.74 -12.53
CA ARG A 231 -14.87 -2.34 -13.38
C ARG A 231 -15.17 -3.78 -13.80
N TYR A 232 -15.85 -4.55 -12.94
CA TYR A 232 -15.95 -6.01 -13.13
C TYR A 232 -17.37 -6.54 -13.23
N LEU A 233 -18.38 -5.80 -12.76
CA LEU A 233 -19.76 -6.28 -12.74
C LEU A 233 -20.69 -5.53 -13.72
N TYR A 234 -20.41 -4.24 -14.01
CA TYR A 234 -21.27 -3.40 -14.85
C TYR A 234 -20.74 -3.22 -16.28
N GLN A 235 -19.71 -3.95 -16.69
CA GLN A 235 -19.18 -3.95 -18.07
C GLN A 235 -19.83 -5.06 -18.94
N GLN A 236 -21.14 -5.32 -18.71
CA GLN A 236 -21.92 -6.17 -19.60
C GLN A 236 -22.81 -5.32 -20.51
#